data_4ae45198bd5a47b5a75ab574e6078374
#
_entry.id   4ae45198bd5a47b5a75ab574e6078374
#
_cell.length_a   1.000
_cell.length_b   1.000
_cell.length_c   1.000
_cell.angle_alpha   90.00
_cell.angle_beta   90.00
_cell.angle_gamma   90.00
#
_symmetry.space_group_name_H-M   'P 1'
#
loop_
_entity.id
_entity.type
_entity.pdbx_description
1 polymer ?
#
loop_
_entity_poly.entity_id
_entity_poly.type
_entity_poly.pdbx_seq_one_letter_code
_entity_poly.pdbx_strand_id
1 'polypeptide(L)'
;MTKIRNYFVIFFLAVCVPAAAQRASISPFAAERVLDRDSVRTWVEYLCSPERGGRATATEGSRNTALWLEDQLVGMDLQPLGGAWMHGFVTRDGIIRNVMGLIPGSSRPGRYVIVMAHYDNLGTLGGRFYPGADANASGVAALLQLTRMVAHMKACGKTYRHHLLVVALDGKEKNLAGAERLWREISGGLLQDPVTGETVRPSQIDMVVNLDQLGSTLAPITKGNGRYLIMLSEEGTGRRNALERINHEPGFGFELGYSYYGSKDFTRLFYRQISDQRVFVENQVPSVMFTSGITYRNYKPEDNPESLDYDILTARIRLIYYWLDKIL
;
A
#
# COMPACT_ATOMS: atom_id res chain seq x y z
N MET A 1 28.55 -20.43 -84.45
CA MET A 1 28.07 -21.38 -83.45
C MET A 1 28.22 -20.74 -82.06
N THR A 2 27.18 -20.09 -81.62
CA THR A 2 27.21 -19.30 -80.35
C THR A 2 26.51 -20.16 -79.25
N LYS A 3 27.26 -20.54 -78.17
CA LYS A 3 26.74 -21.28 -77.05
C LYS A 3 26.03 -20.37 -76.12
N ILE A 4 24.72 -20.51 -75.95
CA ILE A 4 23.90 -19.85 -74.92
C ILE A 4 24.10 -20.63 -73.58
N ARG A 5 24.62 -19.95 -72.53
CA ARG A 5 24.72 -20.50 -71.16
C ARG A 5 23.52 -20.04 -70.37
N ASN A 6 22.63 -20.98 -70.06
CA ASN A 6 21.51 -20.76 -69.16
C ASN A 6 21.99 -20.63 -67.70
N TYR A 7 21.75 -19.45 -67.08
CA TYR A 7 21.91 -19.28 -65.63
C TYR A 7 20.58 -19.53 -64.96
N PHE A 8 20.52 -20.57 -64.12
CA PHE A 8 19.40 -20.79 -63.20
C PHE A 8 19.62 -19.88 -61.99
N VAL A 9 18.73 -18.90 -61.78
CA VAL A 9 18.69 -18.06 -60.59
C VAL A 9 17.71 -18.75 -59.64
N ILE A 10 18.25 -19.36 -58.55
CA ILE A 10 17.45 -19.92 -57.46
C ILE A 10 17.06 -18.78 -56.54
N PHE A 11 15.79 -18.42 -56.53
CA PHE A 11 15.22 -17.48 -55.55
C PHE A 11 14.96 -18.25 -54.24
N PHE A 12 15.74 -17.97 -53.21
CA PHE A 12 15.44 -18.38 -51.82
C PHE A 12 14.37 -17.46 -51.25
N LEU A 13 13.13 -17.92 -51.19
CA LEU A 13 12.08 -17.29 -50.41
C LEU A 13 12.40 -17.55 -48.91
N ALA A 14 12.96 -16.57 -48.23
CA ALA A 14 13.07 -16.57 -46.77
C ALA A 14 11.66 -16.40 -46.19
N VAL A 15 11.04 -17.49 -45.77
CA VAL A 15 9.81 -17.46 -44.99
C VAL A 15 10.18 -16.95 -43.61
N CYS A 16 9.99 -15.66 -43.33
CA CYS A 16 9.99 -15.13 -41.98
C CYS A 16 8.78 -15.69 -41.24
N VAL A 17 8.97 -16.78 -40.51
CA VAL A 17 8.02 -17.21 -39.49
C VAL A 17 8.09 -16.20 -38.35
N PRO A 18 7.03 -15.44 -38.03
CA PRO A 18 7.05 -14.61 -36.87
C PRO A 18 7.20 -15.53 -35.65
N ALA A 19 8.32 -15.42 -34.93
CA ALA A 19 8.48 -16.05 -33.63
C ALA A 19 7.42 -15.41 -32.72
N ALA A 20 6.26 -16.05 -32.59
CA ALA A 20 5.31 -15.73 -31.54
C ALA A 20 6.06 -15.97 -30.23
N ALA A 21 6.55 -14.89 -29.63
CA ALA A 21 7.16 -14.94 -28.31
C ALA A 21 6.10 -15.50 -27.38
N GLN A 22 6.24 -16.78 -27.05
CA GLN A 22 5.42 -17.46 -26.08
C GLN A 22 5.63 -16.72 -24.77
N ARG A 23 4.68 -15.84 -24.38
CA ARG A 23 4.71 -15.18 -23.09
C ARG A 23 4.70 -16.28 -22.05
N ALA A 24 5.85 -16.54 -21.45
CA ALA A 24 5.95 -17.47 -20.34
C ALA A 24 4.90 -17.04 -19.29
N SER A 25 4.06 -17.97 -18.87
CA SER A 25 3.05 -17.69 -17.85
C SER A 25 3.78 -17.27 -16.57
N ILE A 26 3.48 -16.06 -16.10
CA ILE A 26 4.08 -15.56 -14.83
C ILE A 26 3.57 -16.47 -13.72
N SER A 27 4.52 -17.02 -12.94
CA SER A 27 4.17 -17.84 -11.79
C SER A 27 3.26 -17.06 -10.83
N PRO A 28 2.15 -17.64 -10.36
CA PRO A 28 1.30 -17.00 -9.34
C PRO A 28 2.09 -16.63 -8.06
N PHE A 29 3.17 -17.34 -7.78
CA PHE A 29 4.04 -17.13 -6.61
C PHE A 29 5.25 -16.23 -6.90
N ALA A 30 5.37 -15.64 -8.08
CA ALA A 30 6.52 -14.80 -8.41
C ALA A 30 6.65 -13.59 -7.45
N ALA A 31 5.55 -13.04 -6.96
CA ALA A 31 5.55 -11.96 -5.98
C ALA A 31 6.20 -12.34 -4.64
N GLU A 32 6.14 -13.63 -4.26
CA GLU A 32 6.73 -14.10 -2.99
C GLU A 32 8.27 -14.09 -3.01
N ARG A 33 8.90 -14.03 -4.19
CA ARG A 33 10.36 -13.91 -4.31
C ARG A 33 10.92 -12.62 -3.71
N VAL A 34 10.07 -11.60 -3.60
CA VAL A 34 10.44 -10.30 -3.02
C VAL A 34 9.72 -10.03 -1.69
N LEU A 35 8.90 -10.97 -1.21
CA LEU A 35 8.34 -10.92 0.13
C LEU A 35 9.44 -11.27 1.13
N ASP A 36 9.88 -10.29 1.89
CA ASP A 36 11.05 -10.44 2.76
C ASP A 36 10.77 -9.90 4.17
N ARG A 37 10.72 -10.83 5.12
CA ARG A 37 10.49 -10.57 6.54
C ARG A 37 11.56 -9.64 7.14
N ASP A 38 12.81 -9.83 6.76
CA ASP A 38 13.91 -9.06 7.34
C ASP A 38 13.90 -7.61 6.82
N SER A 39 13.52 -7.38 5.57
CA SER A 39 13.24 -6.03 5.06
C SER A 39 12.09 -5.37 5.82
N VAL A 40 10.97 -6.09 6.04
CA VAL A 40 9.83 -5.56 6.80
C VAL A 40 10.27 -5.16 8.21
N ARG A 41 11.06 -6.00 8.88
CA ARG A 41 11.62 -5.71 10.20
C ARG A 41 12.54 -4.48 10.17
N THR A 42 13.49 -4.45 9.25
CA THR A 42 14.43 -3.33 9.09
C THR A 42 13.70 -2.00 8.87
N TRP A 43 12.65 -1.98 8.08
CA TRP A 43 11.85 -0.77 7.86
C TRP A 43 11.13 -0.29 9.13
N VAL A 44 10.55 -1.21 9.91
CA VAL A 44 9.94 -0.86 11.20
C VAL A 44 10.99 -0.33 12.17
N GLU A 45 12.12 -1.00 12.31
CA GLU A 45 13.22 -0.57 13.20
C GLU A 45 13.74 0.81 12.79
N TYR A 46 13.93 1.06 11.49
CA TYR A 46 14.33 2.36 10.96
C TYR A 46 13.33 3.46 11.30
N LEU A 47 12.03 3.21 11.06
CA LEU A 47 10.97 4.17 11.35
C LEU A 47 10.85 4.47 12.86
N CYS A 48 11.15 3.50 13.69
CA CYS A 48 11.08 3.62 15.15
C CYS A 48 12.39 4.12 15.79
N SER A 49 13.43 4.34 14.99
CA SER A 49 14.72 4.76 15.53
C SER A 49 14.66 6.15 16.17
N PRO A 50 15.50 6.43 17.19
CA PRO A 50 15.55 7.73 17.86
C PRO A 50 15.78 8.91 16.89
N GLU A 51 16.53 8.69 15.80
CA GLU A 51 16.83 9.70 14.78
C GLU A 51 15.57 10.14 14.01
N ARG A 52 14.51 9.32 14.01
CA ARG A 52 13.21 9.68 13.46
C ARG A 52 12.34 10.47 14.45
N GLY A 53 12.81 10.65 15.70
CA GLY A 53 12.15 11.47 16.71
C GLY A 53 10.70 11.06 17.01
N GLY A 54 10.34 9.79 16.80
CA GLY A 54 8.96 9.28 16.87
C GLY A 54 8.03 9.88 15.81
N ARG A 55 8.56 10.45 14.74
CA ARG A 55 7.87 10.92 13.54
C ARG A 55 6.71 11.90 13.78
N ALA A 56 6.80 12.71 14.86
CA ALA A 56 5.74 13.69 15.10
C ALA A 56 5.57 14.63 13.90
N THR A 57 4.34 14.84 13.51
CA THR A 57 3.95 15.72 12.39
C THR A 57 4.66 17.07 12.45
N ALA A 58 5.14 17.56 11.32
CA ALA A 58 5.82 18.85 11.15
C ALA A 58 7.17 18.98 11.87
N THR A 59 7.74 17.90 12.40
CA THR A 59 9.10 17.88 12.97
C THR A 59 10.15 17.50 11.93
N GLU A 60 11.42 17.64 12.31
CA GLU A 60 12.55 17.17 11.51
C GLU A 60 12.49 15.63 11.30
N GLY A 61 12.09 14.88 12.33
CA GLY A 61 11.91 13.42 12.24
C GLY A 61 10.86 13.02 11.20
N SER A 62 9.72 13.71 11.16
CA SER A 62 8.71 13.52 10.12
C SER A 62 9.27 13.87 8.74
N ARG A 63 9.95 15.02 8.58
CA ARG A 63 10.57 15.43 7.32
C ARG A 63 11.60 14.41 6.81
N ASN A 64 12.50 13.95 7.68
CA ASN A 64 13.52 12.97 7.32
C ASN A 64 12.92 11.60 6.99
N THR A 65 11.78 11.27 7.60
CA THR A 65 11.00 10.07 7.25
C THR A 65 10.37 10.22 5.87
N ALA A 66 9.82 11.39 5.53
CA ALA A 66 9.26 11.65 4.20
C ALA A 66 10.31 11.52 3.09
N LEU A 67 11.52 12.07 3.29
CA LEU A 67 12.65 11.92 2.36
C LEU A 67 13.04 10.46 2.15
N TRP A 68 13.14 9.70 3.24
CA TRP A 68 13.44 8.28 3.15
C TRP A 68 12.33 7.49 2.42
N LEU A 69 11.05 7.82 2.66
CA LEU A 69 9.92 7.19 1.95
C LEU A 69 9.97 7.50 0.45
N GLU A 70 10.31 8.72 0.06
CA GLU A 70 10.56 9.09 -1.34
C GLU A 70 11.64 8.19 -1.95
N ASP A 71 12.79 8.04 -1.29
CA ASP A 71 13.88 7.16 -1.75
C ASP A 71 13.41 5.70 -1.93
N GLN A 72 12.54 5.20 -1.02
CA GLN A 72 11.97 3.85 -1.16
C GLN A 72 11.10 3.74 -2.41
N LEU A 73 10.22 4.71 -2.68
CA LEU A 73 9.34 4.68 -3.85
C LEU A 73 10.12 4.84 -5.16
N VAL A 74 11.14 5.70 -5.19
CA VAL A 74 12.08 5.82 -6.32
C VAL A 74 12.80 4.49 -6.58
N GLY A 75 13.31 3.84 -5.54
CA GLY A 75 14.00 2.55 -5.64
C GLY A 75 13.11 1.40 -6.14
N MET A 76 11.80 1.54 -6.08
CA MET A 76 10.82 0.58 -6.62
C MET A 76 10.30 0.96 -8.01
N ASP A 77 10.91 1.95 -8.69
CA ASP A 77 10.55 2.42 -10.04
C ASP A 77 9.09 2.90 -10.18
N LEU A 78 8.55 3.53 -9.13
CA LEU A 78 7.28 4.21 -9.21
C LEU A 78 7.44 5.53 -9.98
N GLN A 79 6.33 6.15 -10.33
CA GLN A 79 6.30 7.47 -10.96
C GLN A 79 5.74 8.51 -9.98
N PRO A 80 6.33 9.73 -9.92
CA PRO A 80 5.82 10.79 -9.06
C PRO A 80 4.47 11.29 -9.57
N LEU A 81 3.49 11.40 -8.70
CA LEU A 81 2.16 11.90 -9.06
C LEU A 81 2.18 13.43 -9.12
N GLY A 82 1.58 14.01 -10.17
CA GLY A 82 1.59 15.47 -10.34
C GLY A 82 2.99 16.08 -10.48
N GLY A 83 4.00 15.27 -10.85
CA GLY A 83 5.39 15.73 -11.02
C GLY A 83 6.19 15.85 -9.72
N ALA A 84 5.63 15.45 -8.57
CA ALA A 84 6.30 15.49 -7.28
C ALA A 84 6.05 14.21 -6.49
N TRP A 85 7.03 13.81 -5.67
CA TRP A 85 6.91 12.71 -4.73
C TRP A 85 6.29 13.19 -3.41
N MET A 86 6.75 14.36 -2.92
CA MET A 86 6.26 14.97 -1.70
C MET A 86 5.24 16.07 -1.99
N HIS A 87 4.04 15.92 -1.45
CA HIS A 87 2.96 16.88 -1.51
C HIS A 87 2.86 17.62 -0.17
N GLY A 88 3.63 18.71 -0.07
CA GLY A 88 3.71 19.53 1.13
C GLY A 88 2.60 20.57 1.22
N PHE A 89 2.11 20.83 2.43
CA PHE A 89 1.16 21.89 2.70
C PHE A 89 1.38 22.49 4.09
N VAL A 90 1.09 23.79 4.21
CA VAL A 90 1.29 24.54 5.44
C VAL A 90 0.05 24.43 6.32
N THR A 91 0.28 24.16 7.60
CA THR A 91 -0.72 24.19 8.66
C THR A 91 -0.24 25.10 9.80
N ARG A 92 -1.08 25.32 10.81
CA ARG A 92 -0.67 26.03 12.03
C ARG A 92 0.46 25.32 12.81
N ASP A 93 0.59 24.01 12.65
CA ASP A 93 1.61 23.19 13.34
C ASP A 93 2.92 23.12 12.55
N GLY A 94 2.94 23.61 11.30
CA GLY A 94 4.09 23.59 10.38
C GLY A 94 3.77 22.93 9.04
N ILE A 95 4.78 22.43 8.33
CA ILE A 95 4.62 21.81 7.01
C ILE A 95 4.40 20.32 7.18
N ILE A 96 3.24 19.85 6.75
CA ILE A 96 2.85 18.44 6.63
C ILE A 96 3.16 17.95 5.22
N ARG A 97 3.55 16.67 5.05
CA ARG A 97 3.98 16.12 3.76
C ARG A 97 3.42 14.72 3.52
N ASN A 98 2.54 14.57 2.54
CA ASN A 98 2.26 13.24 2.00
C ASN A 98 3.33 12.84 1.01
N VAL A 99 3.71 11.57 0.98
CA VAL A 99 4.64 11.01 -0.03
C VAL A 99 3.84 10.07 -0.91
N MET A 100 3.86 10.31 -2.24
CA MET A 100 3.00 9.60 -3.17
C MET A 100 3.76 9.10 -4.39
N GLY A 101 3.40 7.91 -4.85
CA GLY A 101 3.92 7.33 -6.08
C GLY A 101 2.87 6.51 -6.81
N LEU A 102 3.03 6.36 -8.11
CA LEU A 102 2.12 5.66 -9.00
C LEU A 102 2.79 4.45 -9.64
N ILE A 103 2.15 3.28 -9.55
CA ILE A 103 2.40 2.14 -10.42
C ILE A 103 1.35 2.16 -11.53
N PRO A 104 1.73 2.42 -12.80
CA PRO A 104 0.76 2.54 -13.88
C PRO A 104 0.03 1.24 -14.20
N GLY A 105 -1.29 1.34 -14.37
CA GLY A 105 -2.17 0.32 -14.94
C GLY A 105 -2.46 0.56 -16.43
N SER A 106 -3.37 -0.23 -16.98
CA SER A 106 -3.74 -0.20 -18.41
C SER A 106 -5.07 0.48 -18.72
N SER A 107 -5.90 0.81 -17.70
CA SER A 107 -7.21 1.44 -17.93
C SER A 107 -7.08 2.82 -18.58
N ARG A 108 -7.97 3.07 -19.54
CA ARG A 108 -8.10 4.38 -20.21
C ARG A 108 -9.61 4.69 -20.37
N PRO A 109 -10.15 5.75 -19.78
CA PRO A 109 -9.48 6.66 -18.82
C PRO A 109 -8.95 5.91 -17.60
N GLY A 110 -8.00 6.53 -16.88
CA GLY A 110 -7.37 5.95 -15.69
C GLY A 110 -8.40 5.59 -14.62
N ARG A 111 -8.23 4.40 -14.01
CA ARG A 111 -8.99 3.94 -12.83
C ARG A 111 -7.98 3.60 -11.75
N TYR A 112 -8.23 4.02 -10.53
CA TYR A 112 -7.23 4.00 -9.46
C TYR A 112 -7.70 3.18 -8.26
N VAL A 113 -6.76 2.41 -7.74
CA VAL A 113 -6.81 1.87 -6.37
C VAL A 113 -5.77 2.63 -5.56
N ILE A 114 -6.15 3.20 -4.43
CA ILE A 114 -5.26 3.87 -3.51
C ILE A 114 -4.92 2.90 -2.38
N VAL A 115 -3.62 2.68 -2.11
CA VAL A 115 -3.17 1.98 -0.90
C VAL A 115 -2.41 2.99 -0.05
N MET A 116 -2.80 3.15 1.20
CA MET A 116 -2.25 4.18 2.07
C MET A 116 -1.98 3.68 3.49
N ALA A 117 -1.01 4.33 4.14
CA ALA A 117 -0.69 4.19 5.55
C ALA A 117 -0.16 5.52 6.09
N HIS A 118 -0.51 5.92 7.31
CA HIS A 118 0.12 7.09 7.92
C HIS A 118 1.48 6.73 8.50
N TYR A 119 2.44 7.67 8.37
CA TYR A 119 3.79 7.47 8.90
C TYR A 119 4.10 8.31 10.13
N ASP A 120 3.27 9.31 10.44
CA ASP A 120 3.40 10.11 11.65
C ASP A 120 2.99 9.34 12.92
N ASN A 121 3.50 9.82 14.05
CA ASN A 121 3.12 9.36 15.38
C ASN A 121 3.33 10.49 16.39
N LEU A 122 3.28 10.19 17.69
CA LEU A 122 3.27 11.17 18.77
C LEU A 122 4.61 11.90 18.97
N GLY A 123 5.74 11.30 18.58
CA GLY A 123 7.05 11.90 18.79
C GLY A 123 7.59 11.73 20.20
N THR A 124 8.07 12.82 20.81
CA THR A 124 8.51 12.87 22.20
C THR A 124 7.60 13.81 22.98
N LEU A 125 6.89 13.29 23.96
CA LEU A 125 5.96 14.03 24.79
C LEU A 125 6.34 13.92 26.26
N GLY A 126 6.51 15.06 26.95
CA GLY A 126 6.89 15.08 28.37
C GLY A 126 8.20 14.34 28.66
N GLY A 127 9.17 14.39 27.73
CA GLY A 127 10.46 13.69 27.84
C GLY A 127 10.39 12.17 27.56
N ARG A 128 9.23 11.63 27.18
CA ARG A 128 9.07 10.22 26.81
C ARG A 128 9.02 10.08 25.29
N PHE A 129 9.79 9.15 24.78
CA PHE A 129 9.84 8.81 23.37
C PHE A 129 8.76 7.78 23.01
N TYR A 130 8.04 8.01 21.91
CA TYR A 130 6.96 7.15 21.41
C TYR A 130 7.37 6.61 20.03
N PRO A 131 7.89 5.39 19.95
CA PRO A 131 8.37 4.81 18.69
C PRO A 131 7.25 4.58 17.67
N GLY A 132 6.07 4.13 18.13
CA GLY A 132 4.93 3.85 17.28
C GLY A 132 5.21 2.72 16.28
N ALA A 133 5.62 1.56 16.78
CA ALA A 133 5.97 0.43 15.94
C ALA A 133 4.74 -0.21 15.31
N ASP A 134 3.72 -0.51 16.12
CA ASP A 134 2.44 -0.98 15.58
C ASP A 134 1.61 0.19 15.03
N ALA A 135 1.63 1.33 15.71
CA ALA A 135 0.84 2.52 15.34
C ALA A 135 1.74 3.69 14.83
N ASN A 136 2.23 3.73 13.57
CA ASN A 136 1.85 2.85 12.47
C ASN A 136 3.06 2.47 11.59
N ALA A 137 4.27 2.25 12.16
CA ALA A 137 5.41 1.80 11.37
C ALA A 137 5.14 0.44 10.70
N SER A 138 4.32 -0.44 11.34
CA SER A 138 3.90 -1.72 10.77
C SER A 138 3.06 -1.55 9.51
N GLY A 139 2.14 -0.60 9.48
CA GLY A 139 1.33 -0.27 8.30
C GLY A 139 2.17 0.33 7.18
N VAL A 140 3.15 1.19 7.51
CA VAL A 140 4.09 1.74 6.51
C VAL A 140 4.99 0.64 5.92
N ALA A 141 5.51 -0.26 6.74
CA ALA A 141 6.30 -1.40 6.26
C ALA A 141 5.45 -2.33 5.36
N ALA A 142 4.17 -2.53 5.72
CA ALA A 142 3.23 -3.27 4.87
C ALA A 142 2.99 -2.54 3.54
N LEU A 143 2.79 -1.22 3.55
CA LEU A 143 2.66 -0.40 2.35
C LEU A 143 3.85 -0.58 1.40
N LEU A 144 5.08 -0.45 1.92
CA LEU A 144 6.31 -0.62 1.14
C LEU A 144 6.44 -2.05 0.59
N GLN A 145 6.15 -3.07 1.41
CA GLN A 145 6.26 -4.46 0.97
C GLN A 145 5.22 -4.81 -0.10
N LEU A 146 3.97 -4.37 0.03
CA LEU A 146 2.92 -4.53 -0.98
C LEU A 146 3.31 -3.83 -2.28
N THR A 147 3.82 -2.61 -2.19
CA THR A 147 4.32 -1.84 -3.33
C THR A 147 5.42 -2.58 -4.08
N ARG A 148 6.42 -3.10 -3.34
CA ARG A 148 7.52 -3.88 -3.91
C ARG A 148 7.02 -5.14 -4.64
N MET A 149 6.04 -5.85 -4.07
CA MET A 149 5.46 -7.04 -4.69
C MET A 149 4.72 -6.71 -5.99
N VAL A 150 3.90 -5.65 -6.01
CA VAL A 150 3.18 -5.20 -7.20
C VAL A 150 4.15 -4.71 -8.29
N ALA A 151 5.14 -3.89 -7.93
CA ALA A 151 6.17 -3.40 -8.84
C ALA A 151 6.98 -4.57 -9.45
N HIS A 152 7.38 -5.55 -8.63
CA HIS A 152 8.07 -6.76 -9.09
C HIS A 152 7.24 -7.55 -10.11
N MET A 153 5.96 -7.78 -9.82
CA MET A 153 5.07 -8.49 -10.75
C MET A 153 4.92 -7.74 -12.07
N LYS A 154 4.82 -6.42 -12.01
CA LYS A 154 4.81 -5.59 -13.22
C LYS A 154 6.11 -5.71 -14.01
N ALA A 155 7.26 -5.68 -13.36
CA ALA A 155 8.57 -5.91 -13.97
C ALA A 155 8.68 -7.32 -14.60
N CYS A 156 8.01 -8.32 -14.02
CA CYS A 156 7.88 -9.66 -14.60
C CYS A 156 6.90 -9.72 -15.79
N GLY A 157 6.28 -8.60 -16.18
CA GLY A 157 5.37 -8.51 -17.34
C GLY A 157 3.88 -8.65 -17.01
N LYS A 158 3.49 -8.67 -15.71
CA LYS A 158 2.07 -8.64 -15.33
C LYS A 158 1.46 -7.28 -15.66
N THR A 159 0.30 -7.31 -16.29
CA THR A 159 -0.49 -6.12 -16.59
C THR A 159 -1.62 -5.99 -15.57
N TYR A 160 -1.68 -4.88 -14.89
CA TYR A 160 -2.78 -4.50 -14.01
C TYR A 160 -3.76 -3.60 -14.76
N ARG A 161 -5.04 -3.72 -14.46
CA ARG A 161 -6.07 -2.85 -15.04
C ARG A 161 -6.02 -1.47 -14.37
N HIS A 162 -6.05 -1.46 -13.04
CA HIS A 162 -6.03 -0.22 -12.27
C HIS A 162 -4.61 0.34 -12.14
N HIS A 163 -4.52 1.65 -12.06
CA HIS A 163 -3.34 2.32 -11.56
C HIS A 163 -3.30 2.16 -10.05
N LEU A 164 -2.16 1.79 -9.48
CA LEU A 164 -1.99 1.74 -8.04
C LEU A 164 -1.34 3.04 -7.56
N LEU A 165 -2.10 3.85 -6.82
CA LEU A 165 -1.60 5.02 -6.13
C LEU A 165 -1.16 4.62 -4.71
N VAL A 166 0.13 4.73 -4.44
CA VAL A 166 0.75 4.44 -3.14
C VAL A 166 0.92 5.74 -2.38
N VAL A 167 0.40 5.81 -1.16
CA VAL A 167 0.40 7.04 -0.36
C VAL A 167 0.85 6.79 1.07
N ALA A 168 1.97 7.38 1.46
CA ALA A 168 2.35 7.52 2.86
C ALA A 168 1.84 8.88 3.38
N LEU A 169 0.91 8.84 4.32
CA LEU A 169 0.21 10.01 4.85
C LEU A 169 0.93 10.57 6.09
N ASP A 170 0.98 11.90 6.21
CA ASP A 170 1.41 12.62 7.41
C ASP A 170 0.19 13.28 8.09
N GLY A 171 0.27 13.50 9.38
CA GLY A 171 -0.72 14.29 10.11
C GLY A 171 -2.01 13.56 10.44
N LYS A 172 -1.98 12.25 10.59
CA LYS A 172 -3.11 11.50 11.17
C LYS A 172 -3.40 11.98 12.58
N GLU A 173 -2.35 12.17 13.40
CA GLU A 173 -2.46 12.71 14.76
C GLU A 173 -2.84 14.21 14.80
N LYS A 174 -2.95 14.85 13.65
CA LYS A 174 -3.43 16.23 13.44
C LYS A 174 -4.78 16.24 12.73
N ASN A 175 -5.69 15.43 13.20
CA ASN A 175 -7.05 15.29 12.68
C ASN A 175 -7.10 14.86 11.21
N LEU A 176 -6.31 13.85 10.84
CA LEU A 176 -6.25 13.24 9.50
C LEU A 176 -5.84 14.25 8.40
N ALA A 177 -5.00 15.24 8.75
CA ALA A 177 -4.68 16.36 7.87
C ALA A 177 -4.11 15.91 6.52
N GLY A 178 -3.32 14.82 6.47
CA GLY A 178 -2.78 14.26 5.24
C GLY A 178 -3.86 13.65 4.35
N ALA A 179 -4.76 12.87 4.92
CA ALA A 179 -5.89 12.28 4.18
C ALA A 179 -6.85 13.36 3.66
N GLU A 180 -7.15 14.38 4.47
CA GLU A 180 -7.93 15.57 4.08
C GLU A 180 -7.26 16.34 2.94
N ARG A 181 -5.93 16.46 2.98
CA ARG A 181 -5.19 17.10 1.90
C ARG A 181 -5.24 16.29 0.61
N LEU A 182 -5.03 14.97 0.68
CA LEU A 182 -5.11 14.08 -0.47
C LEU A 182 -6.49 14.16 -1.14
N TRP A 183 -7.56 14.11 -0.33
CA TRP A 183 -8.90 14.26 -0.86
C TRP A 183 -9.13 15.61 -1.55
N ARG A 184 -8.66 16.71 -0.96
CA ARG A 184 -8.75 18.04 -1.58
C ARG A 184 -7.98 18.15 -2.89
N GLU A 185 -6.84 17.48 -3.01
CA GLU A 185 -6.08 17.43 -4.26
C GLU A 185 -6.83 16.66 -5.35
N ILE A 186 -7.43 15.51 -5.01
CA ILE A 186 -8.23 14.72 -5.94
C ILE A 186 -9.51 15.47 -6.34
N SER A 187 -10.28 15.95 -5.38
CA SER A 187 -11.57 16.63 -5.63
C SER A 187 -11.40 17.98 -6.31
N GLY A 188 -10.31 18.67 -6.02
CA GLY A 188 -9.94 19.94 -6.65
C GLY A 188 -9.26 19.81 -8.02
N GLY A 189 -9.00 18.58 -8.48
CA GLY A 189 -8.35 18.34 -9.77
C GLY A 189 -6.88 18.79 -9.81
N LEU A 190 -6.17 18.73 -8.69
CA LEU A 190 -4.77 19.17 -8.58
C LEU A 190 -3.76 18.07 -8.86
N LEU A 191 -4.20 16.80 -8.89
CA LEU A 191 -3.34 15.66 -9.18
C LEU A 191 -3.42 15.29 -10.65
N GLN A 192 -2.26 15.26 -11.30
CA GLN A 192 -2.13 14.79 -12.68
C GLN A 192 -1.46 13.42 -12.71
N ASP A 193 -2.04 12.51 -13.47
CA ASP A 193 -1.45 11.21 -13.76
C ASP A 193 -0.29 11.39 -14.74
N PRO A 194 0.95 11.02 -14.39
CA PRO A 194 2.12 11.20 -15.26
C PRO A 194 2.08 10.33 -16.52
N VAL A 195 1.22 9.30 -16.56
CA VAL A 195 1.12 8.35 -17.69
C VAL A 195 0.07 8.79 -18.71
N THR A 196 -1.08 9.26 -18.21
CA THR A 196 -2.19 9.67 -19.08
C THR A 196 -2.16 11.18 -19.38
N GLY A 197 -1.51 11.97 -18.54
CA GLY A 197 -1.59 13.43 -18.56
C GLY A 197 -2.95 13.96 -18.07
N GLU A 198 -3.87 13.10 -17.69
CA GLU A 198 -5.21 13.45 -17.23
C GLU A 198 -5.22 13.81 -15.75
N THR A 199 -6.16 14.65 -15.36
CA THR A 199 -6.42 14.93 -13.94
C THR A 199 -7.11 13.75 -13.28
N VAL A 200 -6.58 13.30 -12.14
CA VAL A 200 -7.21 12.28 -11.30
C VAL A 200 -8.48 12.88 -10.65
N ARG A 201 -9.62 12.21 -10.84
CA ARG A 201 -10.93 12.67 -10.36
C ARG A 201 -11.54 11.70 -9.35
N PRO A 202 -12.40 12.16 -8.43
CA PRO A 202 -13.09 11.28 -7.46
C PRO A 202 -13.77 10.07 -8.10
N SER A 203 -14.46 10.26 -9.23
CA SER A 203 -15.18 9.19 -9.94
C SER A 203 -14.29 8.12 -10.56
N GLN A 204 -12.96 8.32 -10.59
CA GLN A 204 -11.98 7.38 -11.07
C GLN A 204 -11.35 6.54 -9.94
N ILE A 205 -11.64 6.86 -8.68
CA ILE A 205 -11.15 6.09 -7.52
C ILE A 205 -12.11 4.93 -7.27
N ASP A 206 -11.68 3.72 -7.57
CA ASP A 206 -12.49 2.51 -7.40
C ASP A 206 -12.43 1.98 -5.96
N MET A 207 -11.31 2.23 -5.27
CA MET A 207 -11.12 1.81 -3.90
C MET A 207 -9.98 2.53 -3.20
N VAL A 208 -10.16 2.70 -1.90
CA VAL A 208 -9.09 3.07 -0.95
C VAL A 208 -8.85 1.90 0.00
N VAL A 209 -7.59 1.53 0.18
CA VAL A 209 -7.12 0.52 1.13
C VAL A 209 -6.24 1.20 2.15
N ASN A 210 -6.69 1.28 3.38
CA ASN A 210 -5.93 1.82 4.50
C ASN A 210 -5.29 0.71 5.32
N LEU A 211 -4.01 0.85 5.62
CA LEU A 211 -3.21 -0.08 6.41
C LEU A 211 -2.87 0.60 7.75
N ASP A 212 -3.52 0.16 8.81
CA ASP A 212 -3.38 0.81 10.11
C ASP A 212 -3.27 -0.24 11.22
N GLN A 213 -2.06 -0.35 11.82
CA GLN A 213 -1.73 -1.31 12.87
C GLN A 213 -1.84 -2.77 12.44
N LEU A 214 -0.76 -3.32 11.89
CA LEU A 214 -0.74 -4.67 11.34
C LEU A 214 0.24 -5.63 12.04
N GLY A 215 1.05 -5.13 13.00
CA GLY A 215 2.19 -5.87 13.56
C GLY A 215 1.88 -6.65 14.82
N SER A 216 0.87 -6.24 15.59
CA SER A 216 0.58 -6.85 16.89
C SER A 216 -0.26 -8.12 16.82
N THR A 217 -0.03 -9.03 17.78
CA THR A 217 -0.87 -10.23 18.04
C THR A 217 -1.59 -10.16 19.39
N LEU A 218 -1.54 -8.99 20.04
CA LEU A 218 -2.05 -8.81 21.42
C LEU A 218 -3.55 -8.54 21.51
N ALA A 219 -4.23 -8.35 20.38
CA ALA A 219 -5.67 -8.13 20.33
C ALA A 219 -6.37 -9.19 19.44
N PRO A 220 -6.23 -10.49 19.77
CA PRO A 220 -6.78 -11.57 18.96
C PRO A 220 -8.31 -11.58 18.97
N ILE A 221 -8.93 -12.00 17.86
CA ILE A 221 -10.37 -12.20 17.75
C ILE A 221 -10.79 -13.31 18.71
N THR A 222 -10.14 -14.47 18.59
CA THR A 222 -10.25 -15.56 19.55
C THR A 222 -9.03 -15.58 20.46
N LYS A 223 -9.24 -15.60 21.76
CA LYS A 223 -8.18 -15.62 22.78
C LYS A 223 -7.14 -16.71 22.47
N GLY A 224 -5.87 -16.31 22.41
CA GLY A 224 -4.74 -17.21 22.17
C GLY A 224 -4.44 -17.49 20.69
N ASN A 225 -5.27 -17.04 19.76
CA ASN A 225 -5.00 -17.17 18.33
C ASN A 225 -4.33 -15.88 17.77
N GLY A 226 -3.00 -15.84 17.69
CA GLY A 226 -2.27 -14.73 17.11
C GLY A 226 -2.39 -14.61 15.59
N ARG A 227 -2.90 -15.66 14.90
CA ARG A 227 -3.03 -15.70 13.44
C ARG A 227 -4.39 -15.19 12.99
N TYR A 228 -4.61 -13.89 13.08
CA TYR A 228 -5.85 -13.23 12.72
C TYR A 228 -5.60 -11.96 11.93
N LEU A 229 -6.63 -11.49 11.19
CA LEU A 229 -6.65 -10.24 10.45
C LEU A 229 -8.07 -9.67 10.47
N ILE A 230 -8.19 -8.37 10.72
CA ILE A 230 -9.47 -7.66 10.68
C ILE A 230 -9.52 -6.83 9.40
N MET A 231 -10.60 -7.01 8.63
CA MET A 231 -10.92 -6.21 7.45
C MET A 231 -12.22 -5.45 7.69
N LEU A 232 -12.16 -4.14 7.86
CA LEU A 232 -13.32 -3.27 8.01
C LEU A 232 -13.70 -2.65 6.68
N SER A 233 -15.01 -2.71 6.34
CA SER A 233 -15.54 -2.15 5.10
C SER A 233 -17.05 -1.97 5.26
N GLU A 234 -17.62 -0.92 4.67
CA GLU A 234 -19.06 -0.74 4.59
C GLU A 234 -19.73 -1.54 3.49
N GLU A 235 -18.96 -1.92 2.49
CA GLU A 235 -19.50 -2.55 1.31
C GLU A 235 -19.77 -4.04 1.48
N GLY A 236 -20.70 -4.49 0.62
CA GLY A 236 -21.24 -5.82 0.63
C GLY A 236 -20.20 -6.95 0.48
N THR A 237 -20.70 -8.15 0.49
CA THR A 237 -19.99 -9.41 0.68
C THR A 237 -18.90 -9.75 -0.36
N GLY A 238 -18.87 -9.11 -1.54
CA GLY A 238 -17.99 -9.51 -2.63
C GLY A 238 -16.49 -9.44 -2.29
N ARG A 239 -16.04 -8.37 -1.64
CA ARG A 239 -14.63 -8.19 -1.24
C ARG A 239 -14.23 -9.11 -0.09
N ARG A 240 -15.15 -9.30 0.87
CA ARG A 240 -14.99 -10.27 1.97
C ARG A 240 -14.88 -11.69 1.42
N ASN A 241 -15.77 -12.08 0.53
CA ASN A 241 -15.74 -13.40 -0.11
C ASN A 241 -14.44 -13.64 -0.91
N ALA A 242 -13.88 -12.59 -1.52
CA ALA A 242 -12.58 -12.69 -2.17
C ALA A 242 -11.45 -12.98 -1.16
N LEU A 243 -11.43 -12.28 -0.03
CA LEU A 243 -10.46 -12.49 1.05
C LEU A 243 -10.60 -13.90 1.65
N GLU A 244 -11.85 -14.34 1.92
CA GLU A 244 -12.16 -15.68 2.44
C GLU A 244 -11.62 -16.77 1.48
N ARG A 245 -11.91 -16.67 0.19
CA ARG A 245 -11.42 -17.64 -0.79
C ARG A 245 -9.91 -17.78 -0.79
N ILE A 246 -9.19 -16.64 -0.74
CA ILE A 246 -7.73 -16.63 -0.69
C ILE A 246 -7.25 -17.24 0.63
N ASN A 247 -7.91 -16.90 1.73
CA ASN A 247 -7.55 -17.39 3.05
C ASN A 247 -7.75 -18.91 3.23
N HIS A 248 -8.63 -19.53 2.44
CA HIS A 248 -8.80 -20.99 2.39
C HIS A 248 -7.69 -21.72 1.59
N GLU A 249 -6.90 -21.00 0.81
CA GLU A 249 -5.76 -21.60 0.11
C GLU A 249 -4.67 -22.06 1.09
N PRO A 250 -3.94 -23.14 0.78
CA PRO A 250 -2.87 -23.62 1.64
C PRO A 250 -1.84 -22.55 2.00
N GLY A 251 -1.48 -22.49 3.28
CA GLY A 251 -0.46 -21.57 3.79
C GLY A 251 -0.99 -20.21 4.27
N PHE A 252 -2.31 -19.94 4.17
CA PHE A 252 -2.92 -18.77 4.81
C PHE A 252 -3.53 -19.13 6.18
N GLY A 253 -4.79 -19.47 6.26
CA GLY A 253 -5.43 -19.98 7.49
C GLY A 253 -5.52 -18.95 8.63
N PHE A 254 -5.82 -17.69 8.29
CA PHE A 254 -6.10 -16.64 9.27
C PHE A 254 -7.52 -16.75 9.80
N GLU A 255 -7.72 -16.40 11.05
CA GLU A 255 -9.04 -16.03 11.57
C GLU A 255 -9.36 -14.63 11.06
N LEU A 256 -10.42 -14.51 10.25
CA LEU A 256 -10.81 -13.23 9.64
C LEU A 256 -11.92 -12.56 10.45
N GLY A 257 -11.72 -11.30 10.83
CA GLY A 257 -12.71 -10.45 11.46
C GLY A 257 -13.25 -9.39 10.50
N TYR A 258 -14.54 -9.14 10.56
CA TYR A 258 -15.23 -8.10 9.77
C TYR A 258 -15.93 -7.08 10.65
N SER A 259 -15.66 -7.12 11.91
CA SER A 259 -16.10 -6.17 12.92
C SER A 259 -15.06 -6.08 14.03
N TYR A 260 -15.09 -4.99 14.76
CA TYR A 260 -14.23 -4.84 15.94
C TYR A 260 -14.84 -5.60 17.11
N TYR A 261 -14.35 -6.82 17.37
CA TYR A 261 -14.79 -7.71 18.46
C TYR A 261 -16.31 -7.93 18.55
N GLY A 262 -16.98 -8.02 17.38
CA GLY A 262 -18.43 -8.19 17.34
C GLY A 262 -19.24 -6.94 17.68
N SER A 263 -18.61 -5.85 18.08
CA SER A 263 -19.28 -4.60 18.41
C SER A 263 -19.50 -3.74 17.17
N LYS A 264 -20.77 -3.43 16.86
CA LYS A 264 -21.13 -2.52 15.76
C LYS A 264 -20.66 -1.09 16.04
N ASP A 265 -20.77 -0.63 17.29
CA ASP A 265 -20.41 0.75 17.66
C ASP A 265 -18.90 0.98 17.61
N PHE A 266 -18.11 0.04 18.14
CA PHE A 266 -16.65 0.09 18.01
C PHE A 266 -16.22 -0.01 16.55
N THR A 267 -16.82 -0.88 15.77
CA THR A 267 -16.53 -0.99 14.32
C THR A 267 -16.79 0.34 13.62
N ARG A 268 -17.94 0.95 13.89
CA ARG A 268 -18.31 2.26 13.32
C ARG A 268 -17.35 3.36 13.76
N LEU A 269 -16.96 3.40 15.04
CA LEU A 269 -16.00 4.37 15.57
C LEU A 269 -14.67 4.28 14.84
N PHE A 270 -14.09 3.07 14.76
CA PHE A 270 -12.79 2.86 14.12
C PHE A 270 -12.82 3.11 12.62
N TYR A 271 -13.84 2.59 11.96
CA TYR A 271 -13.94 2.69 10.51
C TYR A 271 -14.31 4.09 10.02
N ARG A 272 -15.21 4.80 10.75
CA ARG A 272 -15.79 6.08 10.30
C ARG A 272 -15.24 7.32 10.99
N GLN A 273 -14.40 7.22 12.03
CA GLN A 273 -14.07 8.42 12.81
C GLN A 273 -12.59 8.63 13.08
N ILE A 274 -11.80 7.58 13.28
CA ILE A 274 -10.47 7.72 13.85
C ILE A 274 -9.30 7.33 12.94
N SER A 275 -9.54 6.81 11.75
CA SER A 275 -8.48 6.46 10.82
C SER A 275 -8.69 7.06 9.44
N ASP A 276 -7.65 7.12 8.64
CA ASP A 276 -7.53 7.93 7.41
C ASP A 276 -8.58 7.63 6.34
N GLN A 277 -9.09 6.38 6.25
CA GLN A 277 -10.16 6.03 5.31
C GLN A 277 -11.46 6.79 5.59
N ARG A 278 -11.65 7.35 6.80
CA ARG A 278 -12.81 8.17 7.15
C ARG A 278 -13.10 9.23 6.09
N VAL A 279 -12.07 9.96 5.67
CA VAL A 279 -12.18 11.06 4.71
C VAL A 279 -12.82 10.58 3.40
N PHE A 280 -12.43 9.41 2.94
CA PHE A 280 -12.93 8.82 1.70
C PHE A 280 -14.33 8.21 1.88
N VAL A 281 -14.60 7.57 3.00
CA VAL A 281 -15.93 7.04 3.36
C VAL A 281 -16.97 8.16 3.43
N GLU A 282 -16.66 9.29 4.07
CA GLU A 282 -17.53 10.47 4.15
C GLU A 282 -17.84 11.04 2.76
N ASN A 283 -16.94 10.86 1.81
CA ASN A 283 -17.08 11.27 0.41
C ASN A 283 -17.56 10.15 -0.52
N GLN A 284 -18.13 9.07 0.03
CA GLN A 284 -18.73 7.95 -0.71
C GLN A 284 -17.76 7.18 -1.61
N VAL A 285 -16.46 7.26 -1.33
CA VAL A 285 -15.45 6.44 -2.01
C VAL A 285 -15.35 5.08 -1.32
N PRO A 286 -15.49 3.97 -2.06
CA PRO A 286 -15.34 2.64 -1.51
C PRO A 286 -14.02 2.47 -0.78
N SER A 287 -14.06 2.06 0.48
CA SER A 287 -12.87 1.99 1.32
C SER A 287 -12.80 0.67 2.09
N VAL A 288 -11.58 0.21 2.36
CA VAL A 288 -11.27 -0.94 3.19
C VAL A 288 -10.16 -0.55 4.16
N MET A 289 -10.27 -0.95 5.41
CA MET A 289 -9.20 -0.87 6.39
C MET A 289 -8.77 -2.26 6.78
N PHE A 290 -7.47 -2.55 6.71
CA PHE A 290 -6.85 -3.73 7.30
C PHE A 290 -6.16 -3.35 8.60
N THR A 291 -6.41 -4.14 9.66
CA THR A 291 -5.84 -3.91 10.98
C THR A 291 -5.69 -5.20 11.78
N SER A 292 -4.78 -5.20 12.73
CA SER A 292 -4.68 -6.22 13.79
C SER A 292 -5.38 -5.80 15.09
N GLY A 293 -6.07 -4.67 15.06
CA GLY A 293 -6.77 -4.15 16.22
C GLY A 293 -5.91 -3.26 17.10
N ILE A 294 -6.57 -2.56 18.04
CA ILE A 294 -5.91 -1.70 19.03
C ILE A 294 -5.49 -2.52 20.23
N THR A 295 -4.29 -2.25 20.72
CA THR A 295 -3.72 -2.90 21.89
C THR A 295 -3.50 -1.91 23.03
N TYR A 296 -3.23 -2.42 24.22
CA TYR A 296 -2.89 -1.58 25.38
C TYR A 296 -1.53 -0.86 25.23
N ARG A 297 -0.72 -1.21 24.20
CA ARG A 297 0.58 -0.57 23.90
C ARG A 297 0.44 0.63 22.98
N ASN A 298 -0.64 0.71 22.19
CA ASN A 298 -0.82 1.84 21.27
C ASN A 298 -0.81 3.18 22.02
N TYR A 299 -0.16 4.18 21.45
CA TYR A 299 0.09 5.49 22.07
C TYR A 299 0.90 5.44 23.36
N LYS A 300 1.78 4.45 23.51
CA LYS A 300 2.69 4.32 24.65
C LYS A 300 4.13 4.09 24.20
N PRO A 301 5.13 4.40 25.06
CA PRO A 301 6.54 4.11 24.78
C PRO A 301 6.83 2.62 24.54
N GLU A 302 5.99 1.72 25.04
CA GLU A 302 6.09 0.27 24.89
C GLU A 302 5.64 -0.23 23.52
N ASP A 303 5.12 0.64 22.65
CA ASP A 303 4.88 0.35 21.23
C ASP A 303 6.19 0.46 20.45
N ASN A 304 7.07 -0.49 20.65
CA ASN A 304 8.41 -0.59 20.11
C ASN A 304 8.58 -1.77 19.14
N PRO A 305 9.63 -1.82 18.30
CA PRO A 305 9.84 -2.86 17.30
C PRO A 305 9.85 -4.28 17.88
N GLU A 306 10.38 -4.48 19.09
CA GLU A 306 10.46 -5.79 19.75
C GLU A 306 9.09 -6.30 20.17
N SER A 307 8.08 -5.44 20.20
CA SER A 307 6.70 -5.79 20.56
C SER A 307 5.92 -6.44 19.43
N LEU A 308 6.44 -6.45 18.19
CA LEU A 308 5.77 -6.95 17.00
C LEU A 308 6.11 -8.40 16.71
N ASP A 309 5.14 -9.11 16.11
CA ASP A 309 5.35 -10.43 15.51
C ASP A 309 5.58 -10.28 14.00
N TYR A 310 6.84 -10.31 13.58
CA TYR A 310 7.22 -10.10 12.18
C TYR A 310 6.83 -11.27 11.27
N ASP A 311 6.71 -12.48 11.79
CA ASP A 311 6.25 -13.63 11.01
C ASP A 311 4.75 -13.46 10.67
N ILE A 312 3.97 -13.06 11.67
CA ILE A 312 2.54 -12.78 11.47
C ILE A 312 2.33 -11.53 10.62
N LEU A 313 3.10 -10.46 10.84
CA LEU A 313 3.04 -9.24 10.00
C LEU A 313 3.30 -9.58 8.52
N THR A 314 4.36 -10.33 8.24
CA THR A 314 4.71 -10.74 6.88
C THR A 314 3.64 -11.64 6.27
N ALA A 315 3.07 -12.54 7.06
CA ALA A 315 1.97 -13.41 6.61
C ALA A 315 0.67 -12.61 6.34
N ARG A 316 0.36 -11.57 7.13
CA ARG A 316 -0.75 -10.63 6.87
C ARG A 316 -0.53 -9.87 5.57
N ILE A 317 0.68 -9.35 5.35
CA ILE A 317 1.07 -8.67 4.10
C ILE A 317 0.87 -9.60 2.90
N ARG A 318 1.29 -10.86 3.01
CA ARG A 318 1.09 -11.87 1.97
C ARG A 318 -0.40 -12.06 1.63
N LEU A 319 -1.26 -12.21 2.63
CA LEU A 319 -2.70 -12.35 2.42
C LEU A 319 -3.32 -11.11 1.78
N ILE A 320 -2.97 -9.92 2.28
CA ILE A 320 -3.43 -8.63 1.73
C ILE A 320 -2.95 -8.46 0.29
N TYR A 321 -1.70 -8.85 -0.03
CA TYR A 321 -1.19 -8.80 -1.39
C TYR A 321 -2.04 -9.61 -2.37
N TYR A 322 -2.34 -10.88 -2.07
CA TYR A 322 -3.12 -11.71 -2.99
C TYR A 322 -4.56 -11.20 -3.14
N TRP A 323 -5.11 -10.60 -2.09
CA TRP A 323 -6.40 -9.93 -2.19
C TRP A 323 -6.32 -8.66 -3.06
N LEU A 324 -5.33 -7.81 -2.85
CA LEU A 324 -5.10 -6.60 -3.65
C LEU A 324 -4.85 -6.92 -5.12
N ASP A 325 -4.06 -7.95 -5.40
CA ASP A 325 -3.72 -8.44 -6.73
C ASP A 325 -4.94 -8.88 -7.57
N LYS A 326 -6.03 -9.28 -6.92
CA LYS A 326 -7.31 -9.58 -7.58
C LYS A 326 -8.13 -8.34 -7.92
N ILE A 327 -7.81 -7.20 -7.30
CA ILE A 327 -8.53 -5.95 -7.49
C ILE A 327 -7.84 -5.10 -8.56
N LEU A 328 -6.51 -5.14 -8.60
CA LEU A 328 -5.70 -4.41 -9.58
C LEU A 328 -5.85 -4.98 -11.00
#